data_b240351f0eca366c576c8abeb299dba6
#
_entry.id   b240351f0eca366c576c8abeb299dba6
#
_cell.length_a   1.000
_cell.length_b   1.000
_cell.length_c   1.000
_cell.angle_alpha   90.00
_cell.angle_beta   90.00
_cell.angle_gamma   90.00
#
_symmetry.space_group_name_H-M   'P 1'
#
loop_
_entity.id
_entity.type
_entity.pdbx_description
1 polymer ?
#
loop_
_entity_poly.entity_id
_entity_poly.type
_entity_poly.pdbx_seq_one_letter_code
_entity_poly.pdbx_strand_id
1 'polypeptide(L)'
;RIFKKKKKYKTLLNVAVPAGMWQKAEEIICDDKDREYLRKIRREYKNLVRNIWNPFDSSHEGILGCTTVNRLYITPIGDVLVCPYVHIKIGNIFKQTLKEIVDFGFKIKHFRNHSDLCLAGEDKEFIRKFMTKQGQSIFKPADASEIFKKKDFIEK
;
A
#
# COMPACT_ATOMS: atom_id res chain seq x y z
N ARG A 1 5.62 8.07 -28.28
CA ARG A 1 6.29 7.42 -29.44
C ARG A 1 7.20 6.23 -29.08
N ILE A 2 7.45 6.00 -27.79
CA ILE A 2 8.29 4.89 -27.30
C ILE A 2 7.65 3.51 -27.56
N PHE A 3 6.33 3.42 -27.65
CA PHE A 3 5.59 2.17 -27.83
C PHE A 3 5.26 1.80 -29.27
N LYS A 4 5.77 2.54 -30.26
CA LYS A 4 5.52 2.23 -31.66
C LYS A 4 6.41 1.11 -32.18
N LYS A 5 5.76 -0.03 -32.39
CA LYS A 5 6.10 -1.12 -33.30
C LYS A 5 7.32 -2.02 -33.01
N LYS A 6 7.03 -3.29 -32.97
CA LYS A 6 7.91 -4.48 -33.12
C LYS A 6 8.50 -5.13 -31.89
N LYS A 7 8.20 -4.76 -30.66
CA LYS A 7 8.77 -5.51 -29.54
C LYS A 7 7.67 -6.29 -28.80
N LYS A 8 7.91 -7.59 -28.64
CA LYS A 8 7.08 -8.55 -27.85
C LYS A 8 7.11 -8.29 -26.33
N TYR A 9 7.59 -7.12 -25.90
CA TYR A 9 7.73 -6.80 -24.48
C TYR A 9 6.45 -6.16 -23.95
N LYS A 10 6.01 -6.65 -22.82
CA LYS A 10 4.90 -6.05 -22.05
C LYS A 10 5.49 -5.12 -21.00
N THR A 11 4.98 -3.92 -20.93
CA THR A 11 5.37 -2.92 -19.94
C THR A 11 4.50 -3.07 -18.70
N LEU A 12 5.13 -2.94 -17.56
CA LEU A 12 4.51 -2.95 -16.26
C LEU A 12 4.46 -1.53 -15.73
N LEU A 13 3.29 -1.10 -15.29
CA LEU A 13 3.12 0.18 -14.62
C LEU A 13 2.90 -0.08 -13.13
N ASN A 14 3.74 0.52 -12.31
CA ASN A 14 3.60 0.50 -10.86
C ASN A 14 3.43 1.92 -10.35
N VAL A 15 2.60 2.07 -9.33
CA VAL A 15 2.50 3.32 -8.56
C VAL A 15 3.75 3.46 -7.72
N ALA A 16 4.35 4.65 -7.75
CA ALA A 16 5.44 4.98 -6.85
C ALA A 16 4.93 5.07 -5.41
N VAL A 17 5.73 4.58 -4.48
CA VAL A 17 5.42 4.62 -3.05
C VAL A 17 6.52 5.39 -2.34
N PRO A 18 6.21 6.38 -1.48
CA PRO A 18 7.19 7.14 -0.72
C PRO A 18 7.80 6.28 0.40
N ALA A 19 8.68 5.36 0.02
CA ALA A 19 9.39 4.46 0.92
C ALA A 19 10.90 4.50 0.67
N GLY A 20 11.69 4.11 1.64
CA GLY A 20 13.15 4.13 1.55
C GLY A 20 13.67 5.56 1.35
N MET A 21 14.47 5.77 0.32
CA MET A 21 15.04 7.09 0.01
C MET A 21 13.97 8.11 -0.42
N TRP A 22 12.80 7.66 -0.87
CA TRP A 22 11.68 8.51 -1.28
C TRP A 22 10.69 8.82 -0.15
N GLN A 23 10.99 8.46 1.07
CA GLN A 23 10.07 8.58 2.21
C GLN A 23 9.51 10.00 2.43
N LYS A 24 10.21 11.04 1.96
CA LYS A 24 9.78 12.44 2.07
C LYS A 24 9.40 13.06 0.72
N ALA A 25 9.43 12.29 -0.35
CA ALA A 25 9.15 12.77 -1.70
C ALA A 25 7.63 12.77 -1.96
N GLU A 26 6.93 13.80 -1.47
CA GLU A 26 5.49 13.93 -1.66
C GLU A 26 5.08 14.12 -3.13
N GLU A 27 5.99 14.62 -3.95
CA GLU A 27 5.80 14.86 -5.38
C GLU A 27 5.64 13.59 -6.20
N ILE A 28 6.07 12.42 -5.67
CA ILE A 28 5.88 11.14 -6.36
C ILE A 28 4.51 10.51 -6.10
N ILE A 29 3.73 11.07 -5.19
CA ILE A 29 2.42 10.51 -4.82
C ILE A 29 1.41 10.81 -5.92
N CYS A 30 0.85 9.77 -6.52
CA CYS A 30 -0.18 9.88 -7.55
C CYS A 30 -1.37 10.71 -7.09
N ASP A 31 -1.78 11.65 -7.93
CA ASP A 31 -3.03 12.38 -7.78
C ASP A 31 -4.13 11.85 -8.72
N ASP A 32 -5.30 12.51 -8.74
CA ASP A 32 -6.42 12.10 -9.58
C ASP A 32 -6.11 12.22 -11.08
N LYS A 33 -5.32 13.21 -11.48
CA LYS A 33 -4.91 13.42 -12.86
C LYS A 33 -3.96 12.32 -13.34
N ASP A 34 -3.02 11.96 -12.48
CA ASP A 34 -2.09 10.86 -12.76
C ASP A 34 -2.84 9.54 -12.93
N ARG A 35 -3.81 9.27 -12.04
CA ARG A 35 -4.66 8.07 -12.11
C ARG A 35 -5.47 8.02 -13.41
N GLU A 36 -6.06 9.14 -13.80
CA GLU A 36 -6.80 9.22 -15.05
C GLU A 36 -5.89 9.00 -16.27
N TYR A 37 -4.71 9.60 -16.26
CA TYR A 37 -3.72 9.41 -17.30
C TYR A 37 -3.24 7.95 -17.41
N LEU A 38 -3.01 7.29 -16.30
CA LEU A 38 -2.66 5.86 -16.27
C LEU A 38 -3.79 4.99 -16.82
N ARG A 39 -5.06 5.29 -16.49
CA ARG A 39 -6.22 4.59 -17.07
C ARG A 39 -6.31 4.79 -18.58
N LYS A 40 -6.01 6.01 -19.07
CA LYS A 40 -5.97 6.31 -20.49
C LYS A 40 -4.88 5.51 -21.22
N ILE A 41 -3.66 5.54 -20.71
CA ILE A 41 -2.54 4.75 -21.26
C ILE A 41 -2.92 3.27 -21.36
N ARG A 42 -3.50 2.73 -20.30
CA ARG A 42 -3.90 1.33 -20.29
C ARG A 42 -4.96 1.00 -21.34
N ARG A 43 -5.97 1.85 -21.50
CA ARG A 43 -7.01 1.68 -22.54
C ARG A 43 -6.42 1.73 -23.95
N GLU A 44 -5.51 2.66 -24.19
CA GLU A 44 -4.86 2.83 -25.50
C GLU A 44 -3.88 1.70 -25.84
N TYR A 45 -3.23 1.15 -24.82
CA TYR A 45 -2.14 0.17 -25.01
C TYR A 45 -2.42 -1.18 -24.33
N LYS A 46 -3.66 -1.66 -24.38
CA LYS A 46 -4.14 -2.90 -23.75
C LYS A 46 -3.21 -4.11 -23.93
N ASN A 47 -2.61 -4.24 -25.12
CA ASN A 47 -1.74 -5.38 -25.46
C ASN A 47 -0.29 -5.21 -25.01
N LEU A 48 0.11 -4.00 -24.65
CA LEU A 48 1.49 -3.65 -24.29
C LEU A 48 1.67 -3.38 -22.81
N VAL A 49 0.61 -2.93 -22.13
CA VAL A 49 0.63 -2.66 -20.72
C VAL A 49 0.07 -3.86 -19.97
N ARG A 50 0.93 -4.54 -19.23
CA ARG A 50 0.54 -5.60 -18.30
C ARG A 50 0.32 -5.00 -16.93
N ASN A 51 -0.82 -5.31 -16.38
CA ASN A 51 -1.16 -4.91 -15.04
C ASN A 51 -0.72 -5.95 -14.03
N ILE A 52 0.09 -5.59 -13.05
CA ILE A 52 0.41 -6.48 -11.93
C ILE A 52 -0.43 -6.12 -10.72
N TRP A 53 -0.40 -4.87 -10.34
CA TRP A 53 -1.16 -4.37 -9.22
C TRP A 53 -1.68 -3.00 -9.60
N ASN A 54 -2.96 -2.88 -9.65
CA ASN A 54 -3.61 -1.65 -10.06
C ASN A 54 -4.83 -1.40 -9.20
N PRO A 55 -4.65 -0.66 -8.10
CA PRO A 55 -5.77 -0.26 -7.25
C PRO A 55 -6.77 0.64 -7.99
N PHE A 56 -6.42 1.12 -9.19
CA PHE A 56 -7.25 2.00 -9.99
C PHE A 56 -8.13 1.29 -11.02
N ASP A 57 -8.02 -0.01 -11.13
CA ASP A 57 -8.66 -0.72 -12.21
C ASP A 57 -9.97 -1.35 -11.78
N SER A 58 -11.05 -0.65 -12.05
CA SER A 58 -12.40 -1.16 -11.84
C SER A 58 -12.76 -2.39 -12.68
N SER A 59 -11.96 -2.72 -13.70
CA SER A 59 -12.15 -3.92 -14.52
C SER A 59 -11.39 -5.14 -14.00
N HIS A 60 -10.65 -5.00 -12.92
CA HIS A 60 -9.95 -6.12 -12.30
C HIS A 60 -10.95 -6.96 -11.51
N GLU A 61 -11.19 -8.18 -11.96
CA GLU A 61 -11.87 -9.20 -11.17
C GLU A 61 -10.97 -9.53 -9.99
N GLY A 62 -11.21 -8.91 -8.85
CA GLY A 62 -10.38 -9.13 -7.68
C GLY A 62 -10.42 -8.00 -6.67
N ILE A 63 -9.35 -7.88 -5.91
CA ILE A 63 -9.27 -6.90 -4.84
C ILE A 63 -9.03 -5.51 -5.46
N LEU A 64 -10.06 -4.71 -5.46
CA LEU A 64 -9.97 -3.27 -5.71
C LEU A 64 -9.53 -2.59 -4.42
N GLY A 65 -8.61 -1.63 -4.54
CA GLY A 65 -8.16 -0.83 -3.41
C GLY A 65 -7.06 -1.46 -2.56
N CYS A 66 -6.94 -1.00 -1.34
CA CYS A 66 -5.86 -1.38 -0.45
C CYS A 66 -6.05 -2.77 0.16
N THR A 67 -4.98 -3.56 0.20
CA THR A 67 -4.97 -4.94 0.71
C THR A 67 -4.34 -5.08 2.09
N THR A 68 -4.17 -3.98 2.83
CA THR A 68 -3.60 -4.01 4.18
C THR A 68 -4.34 -5.01 5.07
N VAL A 69 -3.58 -5.74 5.88
CA VAL A 69 -4.02 -6.85 6.74
C VAL A 69 -4.56 -8.08 5.98
N ASN A 70 -5.16 -7.94 4.82
CA ASN A 70 -5.56 -9.09 3.98
C ASN A 70 -4.36 -9.80 3.35
N ARG A 71 -3.23 -9.12 3.23
CA ARG A 71 -1.93 -9.67 2.87
C ARG A 71 -0.90 -9.20 3.86
N LEU A 72 -0.34 -10.13 4.60
CA LEU A 72 0.65 -9.85 5.63
C LEU A 72 2.06 -10.10 5.12
N TYR A 73 3.00 -9.36 5.67
CA TYR A 73 4.43 -9.55 5.45
C TYR A 73 5.10 -9.82 6.79
N ILE A 74 5.85 -10.90 6.86
CA ILE A 74 6.55 -11.32 8.07
C ILE A 74 8.04 -11.10 7.84
N THR A 75 8.65 -10.32 8.73
CA THR A 75 10.10 -10.10 8.69
C THR A 75 10.86 -11.29 9.25
N PRO A 76 12.18 -11.42 8.96
CA PRO A 76 12.99 -12.51 9.53
C PRO A 76 13.02 -12.56 11.06
N ILE A 77 12.72 -11.44 11.73
CA ILE A 77 12.65 -11.34 13.20
C ILE A 77 11.22 -11.52 13.73
N GLY A 78 10.29 -11.97 12.88
CA GLY A 78 8.92 -12.30 13.23
C GLY A 78 7.96 -11.12 13.31
N ASP A 79 8.38 -9.89 13.06
CA ASP A 79 7.46 -8.75 13.01
C ASP A 79 6.49 -8.89 11.83
N VAL A 80 5.21 -8.67 12.09
CA VAL A 80 4.13 -8.77 11.09
C VAL A 80 3.73 -7.38 10.64
N LEU A 81 4.00 -7.08 9.37
CA LEU A 81 3.66 -5.81 8.73
C LEU A 81 2.34 -5.93 7.98
N VAL A 82 1.56 -4.88 7.97
CA VAL A 82 0.28 -4.82 7.24
C VAL A 82 0.45 -4.76 5.72
N CYS A 83 1.61 -4.29 5.26
CA CYS A 83 1.95 -4.12 3.85
C CYS A 83 3.48 -3.97 3.75
N PRO A 84 4.13 -4.39 2.66
CA PRO A 84 5.59 -4.23 2.51
C PRO A 84 6.02 -2.76 2.41
N TYR A 85 5.10 -1.87 2.11
CA TYR A 85 5.37 -0.43 1.96
C TYR A 85 4.91 0.39 3.16
N VAL A 86 3.96 -0.12 3.94
CA VAL A 86 3.56 0.49 5.22
C VAL A 86 4.36 -0.17 6.32
N HIS A 87 5.45 0.47 6.72
CA HIS A 87 6.37 -0.07 7.72
C HIS A 87 5.80 0.10 9.14
N ILE A 88 4.59 -0.42 9.34
CA ILE A 88 3.89 -0.47 10.61
C ILE A 88 3.66 -1.93 10.96
N LYS A 89 4.19 -2.36 12.09
CA LYS A 89 3.96 -3.71 12.59
C LYS A 89 2.73 -3.75 13.47
N ILE A 90 1.95 -4.82 13.31
CA ILE A 90 0.73 -5.08 14.10
C ILE A 90 0.91 -6.22 15.10
N GLY A 91 2.09 -6.80 15.17
CA GLY A 91 2.42 -7.86 16.10
C GLY A 91 3.69 -8.59 15.72
N ASN A 92 3.99 -9.68 16.45
CA ASN A 92 5.15 -10.53 16.19
C ASN A 92 4.78 -11.99 16.39
N ILE A 93 5.04 -12.84 15.38
CA ILE A 93 4.64 -14.27 15.36
C ILE A 93 5.33 -15.12 16.44
N PHE A 94 6.45 -14.65 17.00
CA PHE A 94 7.11 -15.35 18.10
C PHE A 94 6.51 -15.01 19.47
N LYS A 95 5.59 -14.02 19.54
CA LYS A 95 4.98 -13.54 20.77
C LYS A 95 3.46 -13.72 20.84
N GLN A 96 2.81 -13.86 19.68
CA GLN A 96 1.36 -13.85 19.53
C GLN A 96 0.94 -14.84 18.46
N THR A 97 -0.27 -15.35 18.54
CA THR A 97 -0.84 -16.14 17.43
C THR A 97 -1.16 -15.24 16.25
N LEU A 98 -1.12 -15.81 15.05
CA LEU A 98 -1.47 -15.07 13.83
C LEU A 98 -2.90 -14.52 13.90
N LYS A 99 -3.82 -15.24 14.54
CA LYS A 99 -5.21 -14.80 14.74
C LYS A 99 -5.26 -13.52 15.57
N GLU A 100 -4.56 -13.48 16.71
CA GLU A 100 -4.52 -12.28 17.56
C GLU A 100 -3.94 -11.06 16.82
N ILE A 101 -2.90 -11.28 16.01
CA ILE A 101 -2.27 -10.23 15.21
C ILE A 101 -3.23 -9.68 14.17
N VAL A 102 -3.92 -10.55 13.42
CA VAL A 102 -4.91 -10.16 12.41
C VAL A 102 -6.10 -9.45 13.06
N ASP A 103 -6.63 -10.00 14.15
CA ASP A 103 -7.73 -9.39 14.91
C ASP A 103 -7.35 -8.00 15.43
N PHE A 104 -6.10 -7.81 15.87
CA PHE A 104 -5.60 -6.49 16.27
C PHE A 104 -5.50 -5.55 15.06
N GLY A 105 -4.95 -5.99 13.95
CA GLY A 105 -4.86 -5.21 12.71
C GLY A 105 -6.23 -4.69 12.26
N PHE A 106 -7.25 -5.55 12.28
CA PHE A 106 -8.61 -5.16 11.91
C PHE A 106 -9.35 -4.29 12.94
N LYS A 107 -8.81 -4.08 14.13
CA LYS A 107 -9.33 -3.06 15.04
C LYS A 107 -8.93 -1.64 14.64
N ILE A 108 -7.92 -1.49 13.79
CA ILE A 108 -7.47 -0.20 13.28
C ILE A 108 -8.38 0.20 12.11
N LYS A 109 -9.09 1.33 12.23
CA LYS A 109 -10.08 1.81 11.25
C LYS A 109 -9.53 1.89 9.83
N HIS A 110 -8.30 2.39 9.70
CA HIS A 110 -7.61 2.53 8.41
C HIS A 110 -7.34 1.21 7.69
N PHE A 111 -7.29 0.10 8.41
CA PHE A 111 -7.01 -1.22 7.84
C PHE A 111 -8.26 -2.09 7.69
N ARG A 112 -9.31 -1.79 8.47
CA ARG A 112 -10.57 -2.53 8.40
C ARG A 112 -11.44 -2.08 7.22
N ASN A 113 -11.52 -0.77 7.04
CA ASN A 113 -12.38 -0.20 6.02
C ASN A 113 -11.74 -0.37 4.63
N HIS A 114 -12.56 -0.72 3.66
CA HIS A 114 -12.12 -0.70 2.28
C HIS A 114 -11.62 0.69 1.91
N SER A 115 -10.49 0.75 1.24
CA SER A 115 -9.95 1.99 0.67
C SER A 115 -9.74 1.80 -0.82
N ASP A 116 -10.37 2.65 -1.62
CA ASP A 116 -10.16 2.70 -3.07
C ASP A 116 -8.77 3.23 -3.43
N LEU A 117 -8.08 3.84 -2.45
CA LEU A 117 -6.73 4.35 -2.58
C LEU A 117 -5.72 3.41 -1.93
N CYS A 118 -4.54 3.34 -2.51
CA CYS A 118 -3.39 2.73 -1.85
C CYS A 118 -2.96 3.60 -0.67
N LEU A 119 -3.07 3.08 0.55
CA LEU A 119 -2.64 3.80 1.75
C LEU A 119 -1.17 4.22 1.69
N ALA A 120 -0.31 3.41 1.05
CA ALA A 120 1.11 3.69 0.97
C ALA A 120 1.53 4.59 -0.19
N GLY A 121 0.71 4.71 -1.25
CA GLY A 121 1.12 5.40 -2.49
C GLY A 121 0.19 6.50 -2.95
N GLU A 122 -1.01 6.62 -2.37
CA GLU A 122 -2.04 7.53 -2.87
C GLU A 122 -2.79 8.30 -1.80
N ASP A 123 -2.97 7.72 -0.62
CA ASP A 123 -3.61 8.41 0.51
C ASP A 123 -2.61 9.37 1.16
N LYS A 124 -2.60 10.61 0.65
CA LYS A 124 -1.68 11.66 1.12
C LYS A 124 -1.85 11.95 2.61
N GLU A 125 -3.06 11.86 3.14
CA GLU A 125 -3.30 12.10 4.57
C GLU A 125 -2.70 10.98 5.42
N PHE A 126 -2.96 9.72 5.04
CA PHE A 126 -2.37 8.56 5.71
C PHE A 126 -0.85 8.60 5.67
N ILE A 127 -0.27 8.86 4.49
CA ILE A 127 1.18 8.93 4.28
C ILE A 127 1.79 9.98 5.20
N ARG A 128 1.31 11.22 5.15
CA ARG A 128 1.81 12.33 5.96
C ARG A 128 1.69 12.07 7.46
N LYS A 129 0.58 11.48 7.87
CA LYS A 129 0.28 11.27 9.29
C LYS A 129 1.03 10.10 9.89
N PHE A 130 1.16 8.99 9.16
CA PHE A 130 1.59 7.72 9.71
C PHE A 130 2.88 7.16 9.09
N MET A 131 3.32 7.64 7.93
CA MET A 131 4.48 7.10 7.24
C MET A 131 5.69 8.02 7.24
N THR A 132 5.54 9.30 6.92
CA THR A 132 6.67 10.20 6.67
C THR A 132 7.30 10.77 7.94
N LYS A 133 6.55 10.87 9.03
CA LYS A 133 7.00 11.52 10.28
C LYS A 133 7.77 10.61 11.21
N GLN A 134 7.70 9.31 11.04
CA GLN A 134 8.16 8.35 12.04
C GLN A 134 9.55 7.76 11.76
N GLY A 135 10.20 8.09 10.66
CA GLY A 135 11.52 7.52 10.30
C GLY A 135 11.50 5.99 10.18
N GLN A 136 10.35 5.44 9.80
CA GLN A 136 10.11 4.01 9.72
C GLN A 136 10.88 3.37 8.57
N SER A 137 11.28 2.13 8.76
CA SER A 137 11.85 1.31 7.70
C SER A 137 11.41 -0.15 7.88
N ILE A 138 11.62 -0.97 6.86
CA ILE A 138 11.36 -2.41 6.96
C ILE A 138 12.19 -3.08 8.06
N PHE A 139 13.38 -2.54 8.35
CA PHE A 139 14.28 -3.05 9.41
C PHE A 139 13.92 -2.48 10.79
N LYS A 140 13.19 -1.38 10.84
CA LYS A 140 12.73 -0.73 12.05
C LYS A 140 11.29 -0.27 11.86
N PRO A 141 10.34 -1.22 11.76
CA PRO A 141 8.93 -0.85 11.63
C PRO A 141 8.46 -0.22 12.94
N ALA A 142 7.59 0.78 12.81
CA ALA A 142 6.98 1.38 13.99
C ALA A 142 5.85 0.49 14.52
N ASP A 143 5.64 0.49 15.81
CA ASP A 143 4.57 -0.29 16.44
C ASP A 143 3.22 0.41 16.24
N ALA A 144 2.22 -0.34 15.78
CA ALA A 144 0.87 0.20 15.56
C ALA A 144 0.26 0.79 16.82
N SER A 145 0.54 0.20 17.99
CA SER A 145 0.03 0.68 19.28
C SER A 145 0.62 2.05 19.69
N GLU A 146 1.80 2.39 19.17
CA GLU A 146 2.46 3.67 19.43
C GLU A 146 1.99 4.76 18.45
N ILE A 147 1.71 4.35 17.21
CA ILE A 147 1.32 5.27 16.12
C ILE A 147 -0.14 5.66 16.19
N PHE A 148 -1.02 4.66 16.31
CA PHE A 148 -2.47 4.89 16.30
C PHE A 148 -2.97 5.29 17.69
N LYS A 149 -3.81 6.32 17.72
CA LYS A 149 -4.46 6.81 18.94
C LYS A 149 -5.81 6.12 19.16
N LYS A 150 -6.39 6.23 20.35
CA LYS A 150 -7.70 5.61 20.69
C LYS A 150 -8.77 5.86 19.62
N LYS A 151 -8.85 7.07 19.07
CA LYS A 151 -9.80 7.44 18.01
C LYS A 151 -9.59 6.70 16.68
N ASP A 152 -8.40 6.17 16.43
CA ASP A 152 -8.05 5.43 15.21
C ASP A 152 -8.45 3.95 15.30
N PHE A 153 -8.89 3.49 16.51
CA PHE A 153 -9.42 2.16 16.72
C PHE A 153 -10.95 2.16 16.67
N ILE A 154 -11.51 1.00 16.34
CA ILE A 154 -12.93 0.75 16.37
C ILE A 154 -13.37 0.65 17.83
N GLU A 155 -14.35 1.43 18.21
CA GLU A 155 -15.04 1.25 19.47
C GLU A 155 -15.80 -0.08 19.47
N LYS A 156 -15.78 -0.77 20.62
CA LYS A 156 -16.50 -2.05 20.77
C LYS A 156 -18.00 -1.80 20.82
#